data_3ed5646c191982bf63a12fea6e72b31a
#
_entry.id   3ed5646c191982bf63a12fea6e72b31a
#
_cell.length_a   1.000
_cell.length_b   1.000
_cell.length_c   1.000
_cell.angle_alpha   90.00
_cell.angle_beta   90.00
_cell.angle_gamma   90.00
#
_symmetry.space_group_name_H-M   'P 1'
#
loop_
_entity.id
_entity.type
_entity.pdbx_description
1 polymer ?
#
loop_
_entity_poly.entity_id
_entity_poly.type
_entity_poly.pdbx_seq_one_letter_code
_entity_poly.pdbx_strand_id
1 'polypeptide(L)'
;MTTCTSACCYQNEGCIEHAQRGSAAQHDQAVDAFHALLDGEYGQPYTNDYVLDETITLTRARTGSFEAANTVADRILGEEPFPRVFELLHVQPDDVHSSLEAFRRYDDHNLSFTDASILAVCESRGIDAVLSFDTGFDGLIDRIEPGY
;
A
#
# COMPACT_ATOMS: atom_id res chain seq x y z
N MET A 1 9.88 4.01 14.16
CA MET A 1 8.64 3.37 13.71
C MET A 1 8.88 2.79 12.33
N THR A 2 8.39 1.63 12.07
CA THR A 2 8.43 1.00 10.75
C THR A 2 7.01 0.87 10.22
N THR A 3 6.78 1.28 8.99
CA THR A 3 5.42 1.38 8.42
C THR A 3 5.34 0.63 7.10
N CYS A 4 4.35 -0.24 6.95
CA CYS A 4 3.98 -0.81 5.66
C CYS A 4 2.91 0.05 5.01
N THR A 5 2.94 0.17 3.69
CA THR A 5 1.93 0.94 2.97
C THR A 5 1.07 0.03 2.12
N SER A 6 -0.23 0.26 2.15
CA SER A 6 -1.15 -0.38 1.22
C SER A 6 -1.15 0.34 -0.14
N ALA A 7 -1.61 -0.34 -1.18
CA ALA A 7 -1.67 0.18 -2.54
C ALA A 7 -2.39 1.54 -2.68
N CYS A 8 -3.30 1.86 -1.76
CA CYS A 8 -4.07 3.10 -1.80
C CYS A 8 -3.24 4.37 -1.64
N CYS A 9 -2.06 4.29 -1.01
CA CYS A 9 -1.20 5.46 -0.81
C CYS A 9 -0.39 5.85 -2.05
N TYR A 10 -0.32 4.99 -3.06
CA TYR A 10 0.52 5.20 -4.24
C TYR A 10 -0.17 5.82 -5.44
N GLN A 11 -1.48 5.85 -5.44
CA GLN A 11 -2.26 6.24 -6.61
C GLN A 11 -2.44 7.74 -6.74
N ASN A 12 -1.35 8.49 -6.61
CA ASN A 12 -1.34 9.95 -6.53
C ASN A 12 -1.69 10.71 -7.83
N GLU A 13 -1.89 10.01 -8.96
CA GLU A 13 -2.50 10.61 -10.15
C GLU A 13 -3.81 9.94 -10.55
N GLY A 14 -4.32 9.15 -9.67
CA GLY A 14 -5.56 8.43 -9.82
C GLY A 14 -5.68 7.39 -8.74
N CYS A 15 -6.08 7.81 -7.56
CA CYS A 15 -6.80 6.95 -6.64
C CYS A 15 -8.10 6.52 -7.34
N ILE A 16 -7.97 5.66 -8.37
CA ILE A 16 -9.05 5.39 -9.32
C ILE A 16 -10.14 4.52 -8.68
N GLU A 17 -9.83 3.77 -7.62
CA GLU A 17 -10.89 3.11 -6.85
C GLU A 17 -11.66 4.07 -5.95
N HIS A 18 -10.98 5.04 -5.38
CA HIS A 18 -11.62 6.07 -4.59
C HIS A 18 -11.92 7.35 -5.36
N ALA A 19 -11.26 7.64 -6.50
CA ALA A 19 -11.59 8.80 -7.32
C ALA A 19 -12.93 8.67 -8.05
N GLN A 20 -13.47 7.47 -8.23
CA GLN A 20 -14.89 7.31 -8.58
C GLN A 20 -15.81 7.30 -7.36
N ARG A 21 -15.27 7.22 -6.14
CA ARG A 21 -15.99 7.27 -4.87
C ARG A 21 -15.34 8.20 -3.84
N GLY A 22 -14.10 8.66 -4.07
CA GLY A 22 -13.34 9.50 -3.17
C GLY A 22 -13.49 10.98 -3.51
N SER A 23 -13.63 11.80 -2.48
CA SER A 23 -13.63 13.25 -2.59
C SER A 23 -12.24 13.78 -2.97
N ALA A 24 -12.19 15.01 -3.53
CA ALA A 24 -10.94 15.75 -3.71
C ALA A 24 -10.09 15.79 -2.41
N ALA A 25 -10.74 15.75 -1.25
CA ALA A 25 -10.09 15.70 0.05
C ALA A 25 -9.21 14.45 0.26
N GLN A 26 -9.61 13.27 -0.22
CA GLN A 26 -8.78 12.05 -0.07
C GLN A 26 -7.55 12.09 -0.98
N HIS A 27 -7.65 12.73 -2.13
CA HIS A 27 -6.50 12.96 -3.00
C HIS A 27 -5.46 13.86 -2.30
N ASP A 28 -5.89 14.98 -1.73
CA ASP A 28 -5.01 15.90 -1.02
C ASP A 28 -4.37 15.22 0.21
N GLN A 29 -5.13 14.43 0.95
CA GLN A 29 -4.63 13.64 2.08
C GLN A 29 -3.58 12.61 1.65
N ALA A 30 -3.74 11.96 0.49
CA ALA A 30 -2.76 11.03 -0.04
C ALA A 30 -1.45 11.74 -0.45
N VAL A 31 -1.56 12.94 -1.03
CA VAL A 31 -0.40 13.79 -1.36
C VAL A 31 0.35 14.20 -0.10
N ASP A 32 -0.36 14.67 0.91
CA ASP A 32 0.22 15.08 2.19
C ASP A 32 0.91 13.91 2.89
N ALA A 33 0.27 12.73 2.89
CA ALA A 33 0.87 11.52 3.44
C ALA A 33 2.16 11.11 2.69
N PHE A 34 2.19 11.26 1.37
CA PHE A 34 3.39 10.99 0.59
C PHE A 34 4.53 11.97 0.93
N HIS A 35 4.23 13.25 1.10
CA HIS A 35 5.22 14.23 1.58
C HIS A 35 5.73 13.88 2.98
N ALA A 36 4.84 13.49 3.89
CA ALA A 36 5.22 13.04 5.23
C ALA A 36 6.12 11.78 5.21
N LEU A 37 5.89 10.86 4.26
CA LEU A 37 6.79 9.71 4.02
C LEU A 37 8.17 10.18 3.55
N LEU A 38 8.24 11.14 2.61
CA LEU A 38 9.51 11.71 2.14
C LEU A 38 10.27 12.41 3.26
N ASP A 39 9.56 13.07 4.15
CA ASP A 39 10.13 13.76 5.31
C ASP A 39 10.50 12.81 6.46
N GLY A 40 10.19 11.52 6.32
CA GLY A 40 10.52 10.49 7.31
C GLY A 40 9.64 10.48 8.56
N GLU A 41 8.49 11.14 8.54
CA GLU A 41 7.60 11.24 9.71
C GLU A 41 7.06 9.88 10.16
N TYR A 42 6.91 8.94 9.23
CA TYR A 42 6.42 7.58 9.52
C TYR A 42 7.53 6.53 9.62
N GLY A 43 8.79 6.98 9.72
CA GLY A 43 9.96 6.10 9.77
C GLY A 43 10.30 5.48 8.42
N GLN A 44 10.84 4.26 8.41
CA GLN A 44 11.17 3.56 7.17
C GLN A 44 9.91 2.94 6.56
N PRO A 45 9.47 3.38 5.38
CA PRO A 45 8.31 2.77 4.72
C PRO A 45 8.71 1.54 3.92
N TYR A 46 7.84 0.53 3.98
CA TYR A 46 7.94 -0.74 3.27
C TYR A 46 6.74 -0.97 2.36
N THR A 47 6.92 -1.75 1.33
CA THR A 47 5.87 -2.33 0.50
C THR A 47 6.25 -3.75 0.10
N ASN A 48 5.34 -4.51 -0.51
CA ASN A 48 5.64 -5.88 -0.92
C ASN A 48 5.25 -6.16 -2.37
N ASP A 49 5.65 -7.33 -2.88
CA ASP A 49 5.43 -7.77 -4.26
C ASP A 49 3.96 -7.75 -4.67
N TYR A 50 3.04 -8.14 -3.78
CA TYR A 50 1.60 -8.18 -4.09
C TYR A 50 1.00 -6.78 -4.19
N VAL A 51 1.45 -5.84 -3.34
CA VAL A 51 1.05 -4.42 -3.46
C VAL A 51 1.55 -3.84 -4.78
N LEU A 52 2.78 -4.15 -5.15
CA LEU A 52 3.36 -3.73 -6.44
C LEU A 52 2.55 -4.28 -7.62
N ASP A 53 2.30 -5.60 -7.64
CA ASP A 53 1.52 -6.27 -8.68
C ASP A 53 0.11 -5.69 -8.80
N GLU A 54 -0.61 -5.61 -7.68
CA GLU A 54 -1.98 -5.10 -7.66
C GLU A 54 -2.04 -3.65 -8.15
N THR A 55 -1.15 -2.80 -7.69
CA THR A 55 -1.13 -1.38 -8.06
C THR A 55 -0.88 -1.20 -9.55
N ILE A 56 0.09 -1.90 -10.13
CA ILE A 56 0.39 -1.86 -11.57
C ILE A 56 -0.80 -2.41 -12.37
N THR A 57 -1.31 -3.56 -11.97
CA THR A 57 -2.38 -4.27 -12.68
C THR A 57 -3.68 -3.46 -12.68
N LEU A 58 -4.08 -2.94 -11.52
CA LEU A 58 -5.28 -2.10 -11.40
C LEU A 58 -5.14 -0.78 -12.14
N THR A 59 -3.98 -0.13 -12.07
CA THR A 59 -3.74 1.10 -12.83
C THR A 59 -3.88 0.85 -14.32
N ARG A 60 -3.28 -0.22 -14.83
CA ARG A 60 -3.39 -0.61 -16.24
C ARG A 60 -4.84 -0.90 -16.64
N ALA A 61 -5.55 -1.67 -15.81
CA ALA A 61 -6.93 -2.07 -16.10
C ALA A 61 -7.89 -0.87 -16.12
N ARG A 62 -7.70 0.08 -15.22
CA ARG A 62 -8.59 1.23 -15.08
C ARG A 62 -8.33 2.36 -16.06
N THR A 63 -7.05 2.67 -16.29
CA THR A 63 -6.66 3.76 -17.20
C THR A 63 -6.60 3.34 -18.65
N GLY A 64 -6.44 2.05 -18.93
CA GLY A 64 -6.10 1.54 -20.26
C GLY A 64 -4.69 1.96 -20.72
N SER A 65 -3.92 2.67 -19.88
CA SER A 65 -2.63 3.25 -20.24
C SER A 65 -1.46 2.41 -19.70
N PHE A 66 -0.61 1.93 -20.59
CA PHE A 66 0.66 1.32 -20.23
C PHE A 66 1.58 2.33 -19.52
N GLU A 67 1.64 3.55 -20.04
CA GLU A 67 2.49 4.61 -19.49
C GLU A 67 2.13 4.93 -18.04
N ALA A 68 0.83 5.05 -17.71
CA ALA A 68 0.38 5.28 -16.34
C ALA A 68 0.79 4.13 -15.41
N ALA A 69 0.59 2.87 -15.83
CA ALA A 69 0.97 1.71 -15.04
C ALA A 69 2.49 1.61 -14.85
N ASN A 70 3.28 1.90 -15.87
CA ASN A 70 4.74 1.92 -15.80
C ASN A 70 5.24 3.05 -14.87
N THR A 71 4.66 4.24 -14.96
CA THR A 71 5.00 5.37 -14.09
C THR A 71 4.77 5.03 -12.61
N VAL A 72 3.67 4.34 -12.30
CA VAL A 72 3.40 3.90 -10.93
C VAL A 72 4.44 2.89 -10.45
N ALA A 73 4.85 1.94 -11.30
CA ALA A 73 5.93 1.01 -10.99
C ALA A 73 7.24 1.75 -10.68
N ASP A 74 7.65 2.67 -11.56
CA ASP A 74 8.88 3.46 -11.40
C ASP A 74 8.87 4.27 -10.08
N ARG A 75 7.72 4.84 -9.70
CA ARG A 75 7.55 5.56 -8.43
C ARG A 75 7.72 4.65 -7.22
N ILE A 76 7.09 3.48 -7.23
CA ILE A 76 7.18 2.53 -6.11
C ILE A 76 8.61 2.01 -5.96
N LEU A 77 9.26 1.70 -7.07
CA LEU A 77 10.62 1.14 -7.08
C LEU A 77 11.71 2.20 -6.89
N GLY A 78 11.35 3.49 -7.02
CA GLY A 78 12.34 4.57 -6.95
C GLY A 78 13.28 4.61 -8.16
N GLU A 79 12.75 4.27 -9.34
CA GLU A 79 13.46 4.41 -10.61
C GLU A 79 13.46 5.87 -11.07
N GLU A 80 14.54 6.31 -11.69
CA GLU A 80 14.66 7.70 -12.15
C GLU A 80 13.46 8.12 -13.05
N PRO A 81 12.88 9.32 -12.84
CA PRO A 81 13.36 10.44 -12.00
C PRO A 81 12.82 10.44 -10.56
N PHE A 82 12.19 9.36 -10.09
CA PHE A 82 11.52 9.32 -8.78
C PHE A 82 12.49 8.97 -7.65
N PRO A 83 12.29 9.56 -6.44
CA PRO A 83 13.10 9.21 -5.28
C PRO A 83 12.78 7.79 -4.78
N ARG A 84 13.78 7.09 -4.27
CA ARG A 84 13.59 5.83 -3.57
C ARG A 84 13.06 6.08 -2.15
N VAL A 85 11.77 5.89 -1.97
CA VAL A 85 11.07 6.11 -0.69
C VAL A 85 10.87 4.79 0.04
N PHE A 86 10.47 3.75 -0.69
CA PHE A 86 10.07 2.46 -0.13
C PHE A 86 11.17 1.41 -0.25
N GLU A 87 11.19 0.53 0.74
CA GLU A 87 11.90 -0.72 0.63
C GLU A 87 10.91 -1.82 0.21
N LEU A 88 11.19 -2.46 -0.92
CA LEU A 88 10.39 -3.56 -1.43
C LEU A 88 10.75 -4.85 -0.70
N LEU A 89 9.77 -5.44 0.00
CA LEU A 89 9.90 -6.73 0.63
C LEU A 89 9.37 -7.82 -0.31
N HIS A 90 10.22 -8.81 -0.58
CA HIS A 90 9.81 -9.96 -1.36
C HIS A 90 9.07 -10.96 -0.49
N VAL A 91 7.85 -11.32 -0.92
CA VAL A 91 7.00 -12.30 -0.24
C VAL A 91 7.64 -13.67 -0.37
N GLN A 92 7.99 -14.28 0.75
CA GLN A 92 8.59 -15.60 0.82
C GLN A 92 7.51 -16.70 0.87
N PRO A 93 7.84 -17.98 0.60
CA PRO A 93 6.86 -19.06 0.67
C PRO A 93 6.11 -19.13 2.01
N ASP A 94 6.79 -18.89 3.12
CA ASP A 94 6.15 -18.89 4.45
C ASP A 94 5.20 -17.69 4.61
N ASP A 95 5.54 -16.53 4.02
CA ASP A 95 4.66 -15.35 4.02
C ASP A 95 3.36 -15.64 3.21
N VAL A 96 3.45 -16.45 2.14
CA VAL A 96 2.26 -16.88 1.37
C VAL A 96 1.32 -17.71 2.25
N HIS A 97 1.87 -18.66 3.00
CA HIS A 97 1.07 -19.47 3.93
C HIS A 97 0.42 -18.62 5.02
N SER A 98 1.19 -17.74 5.64
CA SER A 98 0.68 -16.81 6.66
C SER A 98 -0.37 -15.85 6.10
N SER A 99 -0.20 -15.41 4.84
CA SER A 99 -1.19 -14.58 4.14
C SER A 99 -2.52 -15.31 3.94
N LEU A 100 -2.47 -16.58 3.53
CA LEU A 100 -3.68 -17.42 3.39
C LEU A 100 -4.36 -17.66 4.74
N GLU A 101 -3.59 -17.86 5.79
CA GLU A 101 -4.13 -18.02 7.15
C GLU A 101 -4.81 -16.73 7.62
N ALA A 102 -4.18 -15.57 7.43
CA ALA A 102 -4.76 -14.26 7.75
C ALA A 102 -6.03 -14.00 6.94
N PHE A 103 -6.01 -14.26 5.64
CA PHE A 103 -7.15 -14.10 4.75
C PHE A 103 -8.36 -14.92 5.20
N ARG A 104 -8.14 -16.16 5.65
CA ARG A 104 -9.20 -17.05 6.15
C ARG A 104 -9.67 -16.69 7.56
N ARG A 105 -8.75 -16.23 8.42
CA ARG A 105 -9.05 -15.88 9.81
C ARG A 105 -9.88 -14.63 9.91
N TYR A 106 -9.63 -13.65 9.07
CA TYR A 106 -10.25 -12.32 9.11
C TYR A 106 -11.25 -12.12 7.98
N ASP A 107 -12.08 -13.15 7.71
CA ASP A 107 -13.10 -13.13 6.67
C ASP A 107 -14.20 -12.09 6.91
N ASP A 108 -14.38 -11.65 8.16
CA ASP A 108 -15.29 -10.61 8.59
C ASP A 108 -14.73 -9.16 8.39
N HIS A 109 -13.43 -9.02 8.12
CA HIS A 109 -12.78 -7.72 7.88
C HIS A 109 -12.81 -7.27 6.42
N ASN A 110 -13.32 -8.09 5.52
CA ASN A 110 -13.37 -7.81 4.07
C ASN A 110 -12.00 -7.49 3.45
N LEU A 111 -10.94 -8.12 3.95
CA LEU A 111 -9.58 -7.95 3.44
C LEU A 111 -9.43 -8.59 2.06
N SER A 112 -8.72 -7.93 1.15
CA SER A 112 -8.18 -8.57 -0.04
C SER A 112 -7.03 -9.53 0.33
N PHE A 113 -6.62 -10.40 -0.61
CA PHE A 113 -5.44 -11.22 -0.39
C PHE A 113 -4.16 -10.36 -0.27
N THR A 114 -4.09 -9.25 -0.99
CA THR A 114 -3.02 -8.26 -0.86
C THR A 114 -2.97 -7.67 0.56
N ASP A 115 -4.12 -7.31 1.16
CA ASP A 115 -4.19 -6.82 2.54
C ASP A 115 -3.73 -7.89 3.54
N ALA A 116 -4.16 -9.13 3.35
CA ALA A 116 -3.72 -10.26 4.16
C ALA A 116 -2.20 -10.48 4.06
N SER A 117 -1.60 -10.26 2.88
CA SER A 117 -0.16 -10.32 2.69
C SER A 117 0.59 -9.20 3.42
N ILE A 118 0.00 -8.02 3.50
CA ILE A 118 0.55 -6.91 4.29
C ILE A 118 0.61 -7.30 5.77
N LEU A 119 -0.48 -7.83 6.32
CA LEU A 119 -0.51 -8.29 7.72
C LEU A 119 0.54 -9.36 8.01
N ALA A 120 0.66 -10.37 7.14
CA ALA A 120 1.61 -11.45 7.29
C ALA A 120 3.07 -10.95 7.25
N VAL A 121 3.39 -10.05 6.31
CA VAL A 121 4.73 -9.45 6.17
C VAL A 121 5.02 -8.53 7.35
N CYS A 122 4.07 -7.73 7.81
CA CYS A 122 4.24 -6.90 9.00
C CYS A 122 4.59 -7.73 10.22
N GLU A 123 3.88 -8.83 10.45
CA GLU A 123 4.14 -9.74 11.57
C GLU A 123 5.53 -10.39 11.45
N SER A 124 5.86 -10.94 10.28
CA SER A 124 7.12 -11.66 10.06
C SER A 124 8.35 -10.76 10.08
N ARG A 125 8.21 -9.48 9.78
CA ARG A 125 9.31 -8.49 9.72
C ARG A 125 9.33 -7.54 10.93
N GLY A 126 8.38 -7.63 11.85
CA GLY A 126 8.27 -6.73 12.99
C GLY A 126 7.98 -5.28 12.58
N ILE A 127 7.08 -5.10 11.60
CA ILE A 127 6.63 -3.78 11.16
C ILE A 127 5.45 -3.35 12.03
N ASP A 128 5.50 -2.13 12.56
CA ASP A 128 4.62 -1.70 13.63
C ASP A 128 3.23 -1.25 13.15
N ALA A 129 3.16 -0.65 11.96
CA ALA A 129 1.94 0.00 11.51
C ALA A 129 1.71 -0.14 9.99
N VAL A 130 0.47 0.04 9.58
CA VAL A 130 0.06 0.13 8.17
C VAL A 130 -0.48 1.52 7.87
N LEU A 131 0.06 2.16 6.84
CA LEU A 131 -0.47 3.42 6.30
C LEU A 131 -1.54 3.08 5.26
N SER A 132 -2.80 3.29 5.57
CA SER A 132 -3.92 2.91 4.71
C SER A 132 -5.20 3.71 4.98
N PHE A 133 -5.96 3.98 3.92
CA PHE A 133 -7.34 4.45 4.03
C PHE A 133 -8.33 3.31 4.36
N ASP A 134 -7.92 2.05 4.17
CA ASP A 134 -8.81 0.92 4.37
C ASP A 134 -8.97 0.60 5.86
N THR A 135 -10.21 0.74 6.34
CA THR A 135 -10.58 0.43 7.72
C THR A 135 -10.58 -1.08 8.04
N GLY A 136 -10.43 -1.94 7.04
CA GLY A 136 -10.30 -3.39 7.22
C GLY A 136 -9.11 -3.78 8.11
N PHE A 137 -8.10 -2.92 8.21
CA PHE A 137 -6.96 -3.13 9.10
C PHE A 137 -7.23 -2.76 10.57
N ASP A 138 -8.32 -2.05 10.87
CA ASP A 138 -8.63 -1.61 12.24
C ASP A 138 -8.81 -2.80 13.19
N GLY A 139 -8.09 -2.76 14.30
CA GLY A 139 -8.10 -3.83 15.31
C GLY A 139 -7.19 -5.02 15.01
N LEU A 140 -6.54 -5.07 13.84
CA LEU A 140 -5.59 -6.12 13.45
C LEU A 140 -4.14 -5.66 13.57
N ILE A 141 -3.89 -4.41 13.24
CA ILE A 141 -2.59 -3.74 13.32
C ILE A 141 -2.83 -2.25 13.54
N ASP A 142 -1.83 -1.53 14.03
CA ASP A 142 -1.93 -0.08 14.11
C ASP A 142 -2.05 0.53 12.71
N ARG A 143 -3.19 1.15 12.44
CA ARG A 143 -3.45 1.81 11.16
C ARG A 143 -3.23 3.31 11.29
N ILE A 144 -2.39 3.82 10.41
CA ILE A 144 -2.20 5.26 10.22
C ILE A 144 -3.09 5.68 9.03
N GLU A 145 -4.02 6.58 9.29
CA GLU A 145 -4.84 7.16 8.22
C GLU A 145 -4.06 8.26 7.52
N PRO A 146 -3.93 8.22 6.18
CA PRO A 146 -3.22 9.27 5.45
C PRO A 146 -3.84 10.65 5.67
N GLY A 147 -3.01 11.65 6.00
CA GLY A 147 -3.43 13.04 6.16
C GLY A 147 -3.94 13.41 7.56
N TYR A 148 -3.66 12.58 8.56
CA TYR A 148 -3.89 12.89 9.99
C TYR A 148 -2.60 12.81 10.79
#